data_989fcafd95f40c90dd3b02b736c6387b
#
_entry.id   989fcafd95f40c90dd3b02b736c6387b
#
_cell.length_a   1.000
_cell.length_b   1.000
_cell.length_c   1.000
_cell.angle_alpha   90.00
_cell.angle_beta   90.00
_cell.angle_gamma   90.00
#
_symmetry.space_group_name_H-M   'P 1'
#
loop_
_entity.id
_entity.type
_entity.pdbx_description
1 polymer ?
#
loop_
_entity_poly.entity_id
_entity_poly.type
_entity_poly.pdbx_seq_one_letter_code
_entity_poly.pdbx_strand_id
1 'polypeptide(L)'
;MAVKGTTKSKTVWFCSNCGNEYSKWMGKGPACGEWNTMVEKEVVTGKRPLAVSVPGAGRKPMPLKDVSTTAEDRVSLGSAEVDRLLGGGIVKGSLVLMGGEPGIGKSTLSLQIPLSCPSLKVLYVTGEESVKQVKMRADRLGGDASNCLIYSETLMDNIIAEAEEAAPDLVIVDSVQTMYCQNVESTAGSVTQVKEVAAALLRFAKGSGIPVILIGHITKEGAIAGPKVLEHIVDVVLQFEGENRGPYRVLRSIKNRFGSTAELAVFEMTGAGLRQVANPSELLIPQHEDGLSGTAVSAMLDGNRPFMFEVQALVSSAVYGTAQRSATGFDVRRLNMLLAVLERRAGFKLSQKDVFLNMAGGLRITDPACDLAVVVAVLSSNFDYAIPNDVCFAGEVGLSGEIRPVSQAERRAVEAARLGFKRIFVSSYTRFDRKPEGIEVVKVADIPALVKSLFR
;
A
#
# COMPACT_ATOMS: atom_id res chain seq x y z
N MET A 1 -37.67 -33.47 25.45
CA MET A 1 -38.27 -32.36 26.23
C MET A 1 -37.67 -31.05 25.70
N ALA A 2 -38.50 -30.29 24.99
CA ALA A 2 -38.06 -29.03 24.38
C ALA A 2 -38.17 -27.91 25.41
N VAL A 3 -37.05 -27.25 25.73
CA VAL A 3 -37.00 -26.08 26.60
C VAL A 3 -37.41 -24.86 25.76
N LYS A 4 -38.61 -24.35 25.97
CA LYS A 4 -39.06 -23.05 25.45
C LYS A 4 -38.31 -21.93 26.14
N GLY A 5 -37.35 -21.32 25.48
CA GLY A 5 -36.71 -20.08 25.91
C GLY A 5 -37.68 -18.91 25.72
N THR A 6 -38.10 -18.28 26.80
CA THR A 6 -38.89 -17.04 26.82
C THR A 6 -37.94 -15.86 26.47
N THR A 7 -38.06 -15.34 25.26
CA THR A 7 -37.46 -14.05 24.87
C THR A 7 -38.18 -12.92 25.62
N LYS A 8 -37.46 -12.19 26.46
CA LYS A 8 -37.96 -10.96 27.08
C LYS A 8 -37.70 -9.77 26.15
N SER A 9 -38.75 -9.14 25.64
CA SER A 9 -38.68 -7.87 24.95
C SER A 9 -38.72 -6.72 25.94
N LYS A 10 -37.96 -5.66 25.70
CA LYS A 10 -37.99 -4.42 26.46
C LYS A 10 -38.32 -3.29 25.53
N THR A 11 -39.37 -2.50 25.84
CA THR A 11 -39.70 -1.31 25.11
C THR A 11 -38.76 -0.17 25.45
N VAL A 12 -38.16 0.46 24.46
CA VAL A 12 -37.36 1.68 24.55
C VAL A 12 -37.93 2.75 23.60
N TRP A 13 -37.76 4.00 23.99
CA TRP A 13 -38.23 5.15 23.23
C TRP A 13 -37.05 5.83 22.57
N PHE A 14 -37.13 5.99 21.27
CA PHE A 14 -36.07 6.52 20.42
C PHE A 14 -36.44 7.88 19.86
N CYS A 15 -35.58 8.88 19.98
CA CYS A 15 -35.80 10.19 19.38
C CYS A 15 -35.46 10.18 17.89
N SER A 16 -36.45 10.42 17.02
CA SER A 16 -36.27 10.45 15.56
C SER A 16 -35.41 11.61 15.05
N ASN A 17 -35.19 12.66 15.88
CA ASN A 17 -34.38 13.82 15.50
C ASN A 17 -32.90 13.69 15.90
N CYS A 18 -32.60 13.24 17.12
CA CYS A 18 -31.21 13.22 17.63
C CYS A 18 -30.62 11.80 17.88
N GLY A 19 -31.43 10.75 17.67
CA GLY A 19 -30.96 9.37 17.80
C GLY A 19 -30.80 8.84 19.24
N ASN A 20 -31.05 9.63 20.27
CA ASN A 20 -30.91 9.20 21.66
C ASN A 20 -32.07 8.28 22.10
N GLU A 21 -31.70 7.25 22.90
CA GLU A 21 -32.62 6.28 23.46
C GLU A 21 -33.00 6.62 24.91
N TYR A 22 -34.28 6.39 25.25
CA TYR A 22 -34.81 6.64 26.59
C TYR A 22 -35.68 5.46 27.05
N SER A 23 -35.66 5.18 28.37
CA SER A 23 -36.42 4.08 28.95
C SER A 23 -37.92 4.36 29.11
N LYS A 24 -38.38 5.60 28.86
CA LYS A 24 -39.75 6.05 28.97
C LYS A 24 -40.06 7.10 27.90
N TRP A 25 -41.33 7.16 27.49
CA TRP A 25 -41.80 8.22 26.61
C TRP A 25 -41.72 9.59 27.30
N MET A 26 -41.27 10.60 26.58
CA MET A 26 -41.22 11.99 27.02
C MET A 26 -41.71 12.89 25.89
N GLY A 27 -42.59 13.84 26.18
CA GLY A 27 -43.13 14.74 25.17
C GLY A 27 -42.10 15.65 24.51
N LYS A 28 -40.97 15.91 25.22
CA LYS A 28 -39.86 16.73 24.74
C LYS A 28 -38.55 15.96 24.87
N GLY A 29 -37.77 15.90 23.81
CA GLY A 29 -36.46 15.22 23.80
C GLY A 29 -35.44 15.93 24.67
N PRO A 30 -34.93 15.33 25.77
CA PRO A 30 -34.00 16.00 26.68
C PRO A 30 -32.68 16.45 26.04
N ALA A 31 -32.24 15.76 25.00
CA ALA A 31 -30.99 16.05 24.31
C ALA A 31 -31.14 17.08 23.18
N CYS A 32 -32.24 17.08 22.45
CA CYS A 32 -32.45 17.97 21.30
C CYS A 32 -33.45 19.08 21.51
N GLY A 33 -34.25 19.02 22.61
CA GLY A 33 -35.25 20.01 22.93
C GLY A 33 -36.51 20.01 22.05
N GLU A 34 -36.66 19.07 21.11
CA GLU A 34 -37.76 18.97 20.18
C GLU A 34 -38.95 18.21 20.76
N TRP A 35 -40.16 18.59 20.35
CA TRP A 35 -41.40 17.99 20.84
C TRP A 35 -41.91 16.89 19.90
N ASN A 36 -42.54 15.85 20.47
CA ASN A 36 -43.19 14.74 19.75
C ASN A 36 -42.27 13.96 18.80
N THR A 37 -40.96 13.81 19.14
CA THR A 37 -39.96 13.10 18.36
C THR A 37 -39.71 11.68 18.87
N MET A 38 -40.43 11.23 19.90
CA MET A 38 -40.22 9.90 20.51
C MET A 38 -41.02 8.83 19.78
N VAL A 39 -40.33 7.82 19.26
CA VAL A 39 -40.92 6.64 18.60
C VAL A 39 -40.68 5.43 19.47
N GLU A 40 -41.72 4.61 19.68
CA GLU A 40 -41.65 3.37 20.43
C GLU A 40 -40.97 2.29 19.60
N LYS A 41 -40.02 1.57 20.23
CA LYS A 41 -39.31 0.46 19.61
C LYS A 41 -39.19 -0.71 20.59
N GLU A 42 -39.69 -1.87 20.21
CA GLU A 42 -39.42 -3.08 20.96
C GLU A 42 -38.00 -3.60 20.69
N VAL A 43 -37.15 -3.61 21.73
CA VAL A 43 -35.83 -4.20 21.66
C VAL A 43 -35.91 -5.59 22.31
N VAL A 44 -35.71 -6.62 21.52
CA VAL A 44 -35.59 -8.00 22.01
C VAL A 44 -34.27 -8.11 22.77
N THR A 45 -34.33 -8.15 24.10
CA THR A 45 -33.17 -8.39 24.96
C THR A 45 -32.85 -9.89 24.94
N GLY A 46 -32.36 -10.41 23.83
CA GLY A 46 -31.61 -11.67 23.80
C GLY A 46 -30.16 -11.35 24.20
N LYS A 47 -29.58 -12.16 25.07
CA LYS A 47 -28.13 -12.14 25.27
C LYS A 47 -27.49 -12.25 23.90
N ARG A 48 -26.90 -11.15 23.40
CA ARG A 48 -25.97 -11.25 22.29
C ARG A 48 -24.96 -12.34 22.65
N PRO A 49 -24.73 -13.35 21.82
CA PRO A 49 -23.55 -14.16 21.99
C PRO A 49 -22.36 -13.26 21.68
N LEU A 50 -21.75 -12.71 22.72
CA LEU A 50 -20.43 -12.06 22.66
C LEU A 50 -19.31 -13.09 22.47
N ALA A 51 -19.66 -14.32 22.14
CA ALA A 51 -18.71 -15.32 21.72
C ALA A 51 -18.61 -15.23 20.19
N VAL A 52 -17.57 -14.58 19.70
CA VAL A 52 -16.97 -14.92 18.43
C VAL A 52 -16.68 -16.42 18.55
N SER A 53 -17.56 -17.26 18.02
CA SER A 53 -17.25 -18.68 17.84
C SER A 53 -16.19 -18.73 16.76
N VAL A 54 -14.92 -18.68 17.20
CA VAL A 54 -13.81 -19.04 16.34
C VAL A 54 -14.10 -20.48 15.91
N PRO A 55 -14.16 -20.78 14.62
CA PRO A 55 -14.29 -22.16 14.15
C PRO A 55 -13.10 -22.94 14.71
N GLY A 56 -13.41 -24.04 15.43
CA GLY A 56 -12.48 -24.68 16.32
C GLY A 56 -12.72 -24.36 17.81
N ALA A 57 -13.68 -23.50 18.18
CA ALA A 57 -14.17 -23.37 19.56
C ALA A 57 -14.80 -24.68 20.02
N GLY A 58 -14.02 -25.49 20.73
CA GLY A 58 -14.33 -26.85 21.14
C GLY A 58 -13.16 -27.82 20.99
N ARG A 59 -12.11 -27.46 20.26
CA ARG A 59 -10.86 -28.23 20.25
C ARG A 59 -10.14 -28.06 21.59
N LYS A 60 -9.74 -29.14 22.21
CA LYS A 60 -8.92 -29.10 23.42
C LYS A 60 -7.59 -28.41 23.10
N PRO A 61 -7.00 -27.64 24.03
CA PRO A 61 -5.66 -27.10 23.85
C PRO A 61 -4.67 -28.20 23.45
N MET A 62 -3.85 -27.94 22.43
CA MET A 62 -2.82 -28.87 21.98
C MET A 62 -1.44 -28.21 22.07
N PRO A 63 -0.37 -28.97 22.32
CA PRO A 63 0.98 -28.44 22.31
C PRO A 63 1.34 -27.88 20.94
N LEU A 64 2.03 -26.72 20.87
CA LEU A 64 2.42 -26.09 19.63
C LEU A 64 3.30 -27.00 18.73
N LYS A 65 4.13 -27.84 19.36
CA LYS A 65 4.99 -28.84 18.66
C LYS A 65 4.20 -29.89 17.86
N ASP A 66 2.92 -30.13 18.23
CA ASP A 66 2.07 -31.13 17.61
C ASP A 66 1.26 -30.52 16.43
N VAL A 67 1.40 -29.21 16.19
CA VAL A 67 0.79 -28.51 15.06
C VAL A 67 1.73 -28.63 13.86
N SER A 68 1.34 -29.37 12.84
CA SER A 68 2.06 -29.44 11.57
C SER A 68 1.69 -28.25 10.69
N THR A 69 2.68 -27.54 10.16
CA THR A 69 2.51 -26.55 9.09
C THR A 69 3.12 -27.12 7.82
N THR A 70 2.38 -27.09 6.71
CA THR A 70 2.83 -27.54 5.40
C THR A 70 2.96 -26.38 4.44
N ALA A 71 3.78 -26.52 3.40
CA ALA A 71 3.87 -25.53 2.32
C ALA A 71 2.53 -25.38 1.56
N GLU A 72 1.63 -26.35 1.68
CA GLU A 72 0.27 -26.37 1.11
C GLU A 72 -0.70 -25.39 1.78
N ASP A 73 -0.30 -24.76 2.89
CA ASP A 73 -1.11 -23.73 3.57
C ASP A 73 -1.15 -22.39 2.81
N ARG A 74 -0.46 -22.29 1.67
CA ARG A 74 -0.45 -21.12 0.80
C ARG A 74 -0.98 -21.45 -0.59
N VAL A 75 -1.70 -20.49 -1.16
CA VAL A 75 -2.26 -20.55 -2.52
C VAL A 75 -1.59 -19.48 -3.37
N SER A 76 -1.02 -19.85 -4.51
CA SER A 76 -0.49 -18.89 -5.47
C SER A 76 -1.62 -18.16 -6.18
N LEU A 77 -1.47 -16.85 -6.36
CA LEU A 77 -2.42 -15.99 -7.06
C LEU A 77 -2.07 -15.81 -8.55
N GLY A 78 -1.11 -16.59 -9.08
CA GLY A 78 -0.69 -16.51 -10.48
C GLY A 78 0.15 -15.28 -10.82
N SER A 79 0.56 -14.50 -9.82
CA SER A 79 1.41 -13.31 -9.96
C SER A 79 2.61 -13.42 -9.03
N ALA A 80 3.80 -13.64 -9.58
CA ALA A 80 5.03 -13.79 -8.80
C ALA A 80 5.28 -12.60 -7.86
N GLU A 81 4.97 -11.40 -8.29
CA GLU A 81 5.15 -10.19 -7.48
C GLU A 81 4.11 -10.10 -6.34
N VAL A 82 2.84 -10.48 -6.59
CA VAL A 82 1.81 -10.52 -5.53
C VAL A 82 2.10 -11.64 -4.54
N ASP A 83 2.47 -12.83 -5.03
CA ASP A 83 2.82 -13.96 -4.18
C ASP A 83 4.02 -13.62 -3.29
N ARG A 84 5.03 -12.94 -3.82
CA ARG A 84 6.18 -12.47 -3.05
C ARG A 84 5.78 -11.49 -1.95
N LEU A 85 4.90 -10.51 -2.25
CA LEU A 85 4.35 -9.59 -1.24
C LEU A 85 3.63 -10.30 -0.11
N LEU A 86 2.96 -11.41 -0.42
CA LEU A 86 2.25 -12.23 0.55
C LEU A 86 3.18 -13.23 1.28
N GLY A 87 4.47 -13.30 0.89
CA GLY A 87 5.44 -14.22 1.48
C GLY A 87 5.40 -15.62 0.87
N GLY A 88 5.06 -15.72 -0.43
CA GLY A 88 4.99 -16.96 -1.21
C GLY A 88 3.56 -17.44 -1.52
N GLY A 89 2.59 -16.52 -1.48
CA GLY A 89 1.18 -16.79 -1.77
C GLY A 89 0.25 -16.46 -0.61
N ILE A 90 -1.07 -16.45 -0.88
CA ILE A 90 -2.08 -16.16 0.13
C ILE A 90 -2.24 -17.34 1.09
N VAL A 91 -2.25 -17.07 2.38
CA VAL A 91 -2.42 -18.12 3.42
C VAL A 91 -3.89 -18.54 3.51
N LYS A 92 -4.16 -19.84 3.54
CA LYS A 92 -5.50 -20.38 3.73
C LYS A 92 -6.15 -19.81 4.99
N GLY A 93 -7.42 -19.45 4.90
CA GLY A 93 -8.16 -18.85 6.01
C GLY A 93 -7.72 -17.45 6.41
N SER A 94 -6.95 -16.73 5.57
CA SER A 94 -6.56 -15.35 5.83
C SER A 94 -7.54 -14.35 5.22
N LEU A 95 -7.61 -13.16 5.85
CA LEU A 95 -8.32 -12.00 5.32
C LEU A 95 -7.28 -10.94 4.92
N VAL A 96 -7.21 -10.66 3.62
CA VAL A 96 -6.31 -9.66 3.01
C VAL A 96 -7.11 -8.43 2.61
N LEU A 97 -6.74 -7.25 3.10
CA LEU A 97 -7.29 -5.98 2.65
C LEU A 97 -6.42 -5.41 1.54
N MET A 98 -7.02 -5.11 0.39
CA MET A 98 -6.38 -4.37 -0.71
C MET A 98 -6.94 -2.95 -0.75
N GLY A 99 -6.15 -1.99 -0.27
CA GLY A 99 -6.50 -0.58 -0.16
C GLY A 99 -5.86 0.29 -1.24
N GLY A 100 -6.43 1.48 -1.49
CA GLY A 100 -5.86 2.48 -2.40
C GLY A 100 -6.90 3.48 -2.89
N GLU A 101 -6.45 4.57 -3.54
CA GLU A 101 -7.34 5.58 -4.11
C GLU A 101 -8.28 4.97 -5.17
N PRO A 102 -9.48 5.56 -5.39
CA PRO A 102 -10.34 5.17 -6.52
C PRO A 102 -9.60 5.27 -7.86
N GLY A 103 -9.81 4.29 -8.75
CA GLY A 103 -9.16 4.28 -10.07
C GLY A 103 -7.69 3.85 -10.10
N ILE A 104 -7.05 3.54 -8.95
CA ILE A 104 -5.62 3.15 -8.90
C ILE A 104 -5.32 1.78 -9.52
N GLY A 105 -6.32 0.89 -9.68
CA GLY A 105 -6.14 -0.43 -10.27
C GLY A 105 -6.50 -1.63 -9.36
N LYS A 106 -7.08 -1.42 -8.17
CA LYS A 106 -7.45 -2.49 -7.23
C LYS A 106 -8.31 -3.57 -7.86
N SER A 107 -9.48 -3.18 -8.37
CA SER A 107 -10.43 -4.11 -9.02
C SER A 107 -9.84 -4.74 -10.29
N THR A 108 -8.93 -4.04 -10.99
CA THR A 108 -8.23 -4.57 -12.15
C THR A 108 -7.30 -5.71 -11.73
N LEU A 109 -6.42 -5.49 -10.75
CA LEU A 109 -5.51 -6.53 -10.26
C LEU A 109 -6.29 -7.72 -9.70
N SER A 110 -7.34 -7.45 -8.91
CA SER A 110 -8.14 -8.50 -8.30
C SER A 110 -8.85 -9.38 -9.32
N LEU A 111 -9.32 -8.80 -10.43
CA LEU A 111 -9.92 -9.56 -11.52
C LEU A 111 -8.86 -10.29 -12.38
N GLN A 112 -7.64 -9.76 -12.48
CA GLN A 112 -6.55 -10.45 -13.19
C GLN A 112 -6.10 -11.74 -12.48
N ILE A 113 -6.29 -11.87 -11.16
CA ILE A 113 -5.94 -13.07 -10.41
C ILE A 113 -6.64 -14.31 -11.00
N PRO A 114 -7.99 -14.39 -11.02
CA PRO A 114 -8.67 -15.56 -11.60
C PRO A 114 -8.39 -15.75 -13.08
N LEU A 115 -8.17 -14.67 -13.85
CA LEU A 115 -7.88 -14.75 -15.28
C LEU A 115 -6.49 -15.29 -15.59
N SER A 116 -5.53 -15.09 -14.67
CA SER A 116 -4.15 -15.56 -14.81
C SER A 116 -3.90 -16.94 -14.18
N CYS A 117 -4.84 -17.43 -13.38
CA CYS A 117 -4.73 -18.70 -12.64
C CYS A 117 -5.98 -19.58 -12.84
N PRO A 118 -6.15 -20.22 -14.02
CA PRO A 118 -7.35 -20.99 -14.35
C PRO A 118 -7.59 -22.21 -13.43
N SER A 119 -6.54 -22.68 -12.76
CA SER A 119 -6.67 -23.76 -11.76
C SER A 119 -7.32 -23.32 -10.45
N LEU A 120 -7.44 -22.03 -10.21
CA LEU A 120 -7.98 -21.45 -8.98
C LEU A 120 -9.46 -21.13 -9.16
N LYS A 121 -10.33 -21.80 -8.39
CA LYS A 121 -11.75 -21.50 -8.38
C LYS A 121 -11.99 -20.25 -7.52
N VAL A 122 -12.42 -19.16 -8.15
CA VAL A 122 -12.60 -17.86 -7.47
C VAL A 122 -14.06 -17.46 -7.47
N LEU A 123 -14.58 -17.07 -6.31
CA LEU A 123 -15.86 -16.35 -6.20
C LEU A 123 -15.57 -14.85 -6.12
N TYR A 124 -15.90 -14.14 -7.21
CA TYR A 124 -15.79 -12.69 -7.28
C TYR A 124 -17.14 -12.03 -6.97
N VAL A 125 -17.24 -11.42 -5.79
CA VAL A 125 -18.43 -10.72 -5.33
C VAL A 125 -18.30 -9.24 -5.65
N THR A 126 -19.29 -8.68 -6.35
CA THR A 126 -19.33 -7.26 -6.68
C THR A 126 -20.57 -6.59 -6.11
N GLY A 127 -20.39 -5.46 -5.43
CA GLY A 127 -21.47 -4.60 -4.96
C GLY A 127 -21.54 -3.25 -5.69
N GLU A 128 -20.55 -2.94 -6.55
CA GLU A 128 -20.48 -1.66 -7.27
C GLU A 128 -20.83 -1.82 -8.75
N GLU A 129 -20.45 -2.93 -9.35
CA GLU A 129 -20.62 -3.17 -10.79
C GLU A 129 -21.60 -4.32 -11.06
N SER A 130 -22.33 -4.20 -12.14
CA SER A 130 -23.15 -5.30 -12.64
C SER A 130 -22.26 -6.44 -13.22
N VAL A 131 -22.79 -7.67 -13.23
CA VAL A 131 -22.11 -8.84 -13.82
C VAL A 131 -21.64 -8.55 -15.25
N LYS A 132 -22.43 -7.80 -16.07
CA LYS A 132 -22.07 -7.43 -17.42
C LYS A 132 -20.85 -6.49 -17.48
N GLN A 133 -20.75 -5.52 -16.55
CA GLN A 133 -19.63 -4.59 -16.49
C GLN A 133 -18.34 -5.30 -16.10
N VAL A 134 -18.41 -6.22 -15.11
CA VAL A 134 -17.27 -7.05 -14.73
C VAL A 134 -16.84 -7.93 -15.90
N LYS A 135 -17.81 -8.54 -16.65
CA LYS A 135 -17.51 -9.33 -17.85
C LYS A 135 -16.81 -8.51 -18.93
N MET A 136 -17.30 -7.30 -19.24
CA MET A 136 -16.64 -6.40 -20.21
C MET A 136 -15.21 -6.06 -19.82
N ARG A 137 -14.97 -5.89 -18.50
CA ARG A 137 -13.62 -5.66 -17.97
C ARG A 137 -12.76 -6.91 -18.14
N ALA A 138 -13.27 -8.09 -17.79
CA ALA A 138 -12.57 -9.36 -17.95
C ALA A 138 -12.18 -9.60 -19.43
N ASP A 139 -13.08 -9.34 -20.37
CA ASP A 139 -12.81 -9.50 -21.81
C ASP A 139 -11.68 -8.56 -22.30
N ARG A 140 -11.61 -7.34 -21.76
CA ARG A 140 -10.53 -6.40 -22.07
C ARG A 140 -9.18 -6.85 -21.49
N LEU A 141 -9.19 -7.44 -20.29
CA LEU A 141 -7.99 -7.95 -19.62
C LEU A 141 -7.44 -9.22 -20.29
N GLY A 142 -8.31 -9.98 -20.95
CA GLY A 142 -7.95 -11.27 -21.54
C GLY A 142 -7.74 -12.35 -20.47
N GLY A 143 -7.34 -13.55 -20.90
CA GLY A 143 -7.13 -14.69 -20.01
C GLY A 143 -8.32 -15.67 -19.98
N ASP A 144 -8.22 -16.68 -19.12
CA ASP A 144 -9.24 -17.71 -18.97
C ASP A 144 -10.08 -17.46 -17.71
N ALA A 145 -11.37 -17.21 -17.92
CA ALA A 145 -12.34 -16.95 -16.84
C ALA A 145 -13.16 -18.19 -16.45
N SER A 146 -12.80 -19.38 -16.91
CA SER A 146 -13.62 -20.62 -16.74
C SER A 146 -13.91 -20.96 -15.28
N ASN A 147 -13.01 -20.65 -14.37
CA ASN A 147 -13.14 -20.93 -12.94
C ASN A 147 -13.43 -19.66 -12.09
N CYS A 148 -13.85 -18.56 -12.73
CA CYS A 148 -14.25 -17.33 -12.05
C CYS A 148 -15.79 -17.24 -11.96
N LEU A 149 -16.33 -17.44 -10.77
CA LEU A 149 -17.75 -17.26 -10.48
C LEU A 149 -17.99 -15.81 -10.12
N ILE A 150 -18.94 -15.13 -10.77
CA ILE A 150 -19.29 -13.73 -10.49
C ILE A 150 -20.64 -13.70 -9.78
N TYR A 151 -20.69 -13.02 -8.63
CA TYR A 151 -21.87 -12.84 -7.82
C TYR A 151 -22.11 -11.35 -7.54
N SER A 152 -23.24 -10.81 -7.97
CA SER A 152 -23.65 -9.43 -7.68
C SER A 152 -24.57 -9.42 -6.48
N GLU A 153 -24.02 -9.13 -5.30
CA GLU A 153 -24.71 -9.15 -4.00
C GLU A 153 -24.01 -8.21 -3.03
N THR A 154 -24.79 -7.69 -2.06
CA THR A 154 -24.29 -6.77 -1.03
C THR A 154 -24.60 -7.24 0.39
N LEU A 155 -25.54 -8.17 0.56
CA LEU A 155 -25.89 -8.73 1.86
C LEU A 155 -24.89 -9.85 2.27
N MET A 156 -24.21 -9.65 3.39
CA MET A 156 -23.15 -10.57 3.85
C MET A 156 -23.65 -12.00 4.11
N ASP A 157 -24.86 -12.17 4.61
CA ASP A 157 -25.41 -13.50 4.90
C ASP A 157 -25.56 -14.32 3.62
N ASN A 158 -26.02 -13.69 2.51
CA ASN A 158 -26.13 -14.35 1.20
C ASN A 158 -24.74 -14.67 0.62
N ILE A 159 -23.80 -13.73 0.75
CA ILE A 159 -22.42 -13.91 0.26
C ILE A 159 -21.74 -15.09 0.95
N ILE A 160 -21.89 -15.22 2.27
CA ILE A 160 -21.30 -16.31 3.05
C ILE A 160 -21.95 -17.64 2.68
N ALA A 161 -23.28 -17.68 2.56
CA ALA A 161 -24.02 -18.91 2.18
C ALA A 161 -23.58 -19.41 0.80
N GLU A 162 -23.48 -18.51 -0.20
CA GLU A 162 -23.02 -18.87 -1.54
C GLU A 162 -21.55 -19.31 -1.56
N ALA A 163 -20.69 -18.66 -0.76
CA ALA A 163 -19.30 -19.05 -0.64
C ALA A 163 -19.11 -20.42 0.02
N GLU A 164 -19.98 -20.79 0.98
CA GLU A 164 -19.98 -22.12 1.59
C GLU A 164 -20.47 -23.20 0.60
N GLU A 165 -21.51 -22.89 -0.20
CA GLU A 165 -22.06 -23.82 -1.19
C GLU A 165 -21.10 -24.02 -2.37
N ALA A 166 -20.57 -22.89 -2.92
CA ALA A 166 -19.65 -22.92 -4.05
C ALA A 166 -18.30 -23.53 -3.69
N ALA A 167 -17.87 -23.48 -2.41
CA ALA A 167 -16.56 -23.92 -1.93
C ALA A 167 -15.40 -23.50 -2.85
N PRO A 168 -15.17 -22.18 -3.04
CA PRO A 168 -14.08 -21.68 -3.87
C PRO A 168 -12.73 -21.79 -3.15
N ASP A 169 -11.63 -21.71 -3.91
CA ASP A 169 -10.29 -21.64 -3.35
C ASP A 169 -9.95 -20.21 -2.85
N LEU A 170 -10.66 -19.20 -3.35
CA LEU A 170 -10.50 -17.79 -3.01
C LEU A 170 -11.82 -17.03 -3.16
N VAL A 171 -12.13 -16.15 -2.20
CA VAL A 171 -13.22 -15.17 -2.31
C VAL A 171 -12.62 -13.77 -2.50
N ILE A 172 -13.14 -13.02 -3.46
CA ILE A 172 -12.80 -11.60 -3.67
C ILE A 172 -14.06 -10.77 -3.47
N VAL A 173 -14.02 -9.74 -2.63
CA VAL A 173 -15.15 -8.84 -2.34
C VAL A 173 -14.82 -7.42 -2.77
N ASP A 174 -15.55 -6.90 -3.76
CA ASP A 174 -15.36 -5.56 -4.38
C ASP A 174 -16.65 -4.73 -4.32
N SER A 175 -16.78 -3.80 -3.39
CA SER A 175 -15.88 -3.37 -2.33
C SER A 175 -16.54 -3.44 -0.94
N VAL A 176 -15.74 -3.34 0.13
CA VAL A 176 -16.23 -3.35 1.51
C VAL A 176 -17.26 -2.26 1.80
N GLN A 177 -17.20 -1.14 1.06
CA GLN A 177 -18.07 0.02 1.25
C GLN A 177 -19.52 -0.24 0.84
N THR A 178 -19.75 -1.16 -0.08
CA THR A 178 -21.11 -1.49 -0.57
C THR A 178 -21.76 -2.63 0.19
N MET A 179 -20.96 -3.42 0.92
CA MET A 179 -21.44 -4.57 1.69
C MET A 179 -22.09 -4.15 2.99
N TYR A 180 -23.06 -4.93 3.45
CA TYR A 180 -23.73 -4.71 4.74
C TYR A 180 -24.14 -5.98 5.45
N CYS A 181 -24.17 -5.91 6.78
CA CYS A 181 -24.71 -6.94 7.66
C CYS A 181 -26.09 -6.47 8.14
N GLN A 182 -27.13 -7.31 7.99
CA GLN A 182 -28.52 -6.97 8.29
C GLN A 182 -28.74 -6.63 9.78
N ASN A 183 -27.94 -7.24 10.67
CA ASN A 183 -28.06 -7.04 12.11
C ASN A 183 -27.46 -5.73 12.64
N VAL A 184 -26.97 -4.85 11.75
CA VAL A 184 -26.34 -3.58 12.11
C VAL A 184 -27.16 -2.42 11.59
N GLU A 185 -27.72 -1.62 12.50
CA GLU A 185 -28.53 -0.45 12.18
C GLU A 185 -27.68 0.75 11.75
N SER A 186 -27.03 0.64 10.60
CA SER A 186 -26.29 1.76 9.99
C SER A 186 -26.20 1.55 8.48
N THR A 187 -26.02 2.62 7.73
CA THR A 187 -25.95 2.57 6.27
C THR A 187 -24.68 1.83 5.81
N ALA A 188 -24.76 1.17 4.65
CA ALA A 188 -23.58 0.61 3.97
C ALA A 188 -22.50 1.68 3.83
N GLY A 189 -21.23 1.27 3.95
CA GLY A 189 -20.08 2.20 3.91
C GLY A 189 -19.79 2.95 5.22
N SER A 190 -20.69 2.93 6.21
CA SER A 190 -20.41 3.48 7.54
C SER A 190 -19.28 2.70 8.23
N VAL A 191 -18.55 3.36 9.15
CA VAL A 191 -17.47 2.72 9.93
C VAL A 191 -17.95 1.45 10.64
N THR A 192 -19.17 1.48 11.18
CA THR A 192 -19.75 0.34 11.91
C THR A 192 -20.02 -0.84 10.98
N GLN A 193 -20.66 -0.59 9.83
CA GLN A 193 -20.92 -1.62 8.83
C GLN A 193 -19.62 -2.20 8.28
N VAL A 194 -18.66 -1.38 7.89
CA VAL A 194 -17.37 -1.81 7.36
C VAL A 194 -16.60 -2.71 8.36
N LYS A 195 -16.66 -2.37 9.66
CA LYS A 195 -16.07 -3.23 10.72
C LYS A 195 -16.78 -4.57 10.85
N GLU A 196 -18.11 -4.57 10.83
CA GLU A 196 -18.89 -5.81 10.98
C GLU A 196 -18.73 -6.72 9.76
N VAL A 197 -18.76 -6.16 8.55
CA VAL A 197 -18.46 -6.88 7.30
C VAL A 197 -17.08 -7.56 7.37
N ALA A 198 -16.04 -6.81 7.76
CA ALA A 198 -14.71 -7.38 7.88
C ALA A 198 -14.62 -8.46 8.97
N ALA A 199 -15.32 -8.28 10.11
CA ALA A 199 -15.38 -9.29 11.16
C ALA A 199 -16.14 -10.56 10.71
N ALA A 200 -17.22 -10.42 9.93
CA ALA A 200 -17.94 -11.53 9.34
C ALA A 200 -17.07 -12.33 8.36
N LEU A 201 -16.39 -11.64 7.45
CA LEU A 201 -15.46 -12.25 6.50
C LEU A 201 -14.26 -12.92 7.19
N LEU A 202 -13.73 -12.32 8.26
CA LEU A 202 -12.66 -12.95 9.04
C LEU A 202 -13.14 -14.24 9.70
N ARG A 203 -14.36 -14.25 10.30
CA ARG A 203 -14.95 -15.45 10.87
C ARG A 203 -15.13 -16.53 9.81
N PHE A 204 -15.68 -16.17 8.65
CA PHE A 204 -15.85 -17.09 7.52
C PHE A 204 -14.49 -17.66 7.08
N ALA A 205 -13.50 -16.81 6.81
CA ALA A 205 -12.17 -17.26 6.36
C ALA A 205 -11.52 -18.22 7.35
N LYS A 206 -11.52 -17.89 8.66
CA LYS A 206 -10.95 -18.75 9.70
C LYS A 206 -11.72 -20.07 9.84
N GLY A 207 -13.04 -20.09 9.53
CA GLY A 207 -13.90 -21.25 9.64
C GLY A 207 -13.77 -22.23 8.52
N SER A 208 -13.88 -21.73 7.34
CA SER A 208 -13.85 -22.53 6.11
C SER A 208 -12.42 -22.88 5.67
N GLY A 209 -11.40 -22.11 6.12
CA GLY A 209 -10.05 -22.18 5.59
C GLY A 209 -9.88 -21.49 4.22
N ILE A 210 -10.96 -20.89 3.68
CA ILE A 210 -10.94 -20.18 2.40
C ILE A 210 -10.38 -18.78 2.61
N PRO A 211 -9.31 -18.35 1.90
CA PRO A 211 -8.80 -17.00 1.98
C PRO A 211 -9.75 -16.00 1.33
N VAL A 212 -9.74 -14.77 1.83
CA VAL A 212 -10.57 -13.68 1.31
C VAL A 212 -9.70 -12.45 0.99
N ILE A 213 -9.88 -11.88 -0.20
CA ILE A 213 -9.37 -10.56 -0.57
C ILE A 213 -10.53 -9.57 -0.50
N LEU A 214 -10.40 -8.57 0.35
CA LEU A 214 -11.35 -7.49 0.56
C LEU A 214 -10.83 -6.21 -0.06
N ILE A 215 -11.52 -5.64 -1.03
CA ILE A 215 -11.16 -4.37 -1.66
C ILE A 215 -11.75 -3.21 -0.86
N GLY A 216 -10.92 -2.20 -0.58
CA GLY A 216 -11.33 -0.98 0.12
C GLY A 216 -10.80 0.29 -0.52
N HIS A 217 -11.61 1.36 -0.53
CA HIS A 217 -11.19 2.68 -0.99
C HIS A 217 -10.60 3.49 0.17
N ILE A 218 -9.48 4.18 -0.10
CA ILE A 218 -8.89 5.15 0.82
C ILE A 218 -9.29 6.54 0.36
N THR A 219 -9.89 7.34 1.25
CA THR A 219 -10.11 8.77 0.98
C THR A 219 -9.03 9.61 1.62
N LYS A 220 -8.58 10.67 0.93
CA LYS A 220 -7.56 11.61 1.42
C LYS A 220 -7.98 12.36 2.70
N GLU A 221 -9.27 12.47 2.98
CA GLU A 221 -9.85 13.31 4.03
C GLU A 221 -10.31 12.55 5.29
N GLY A 222 -10.14 11.24 5.36
CA GLY A 222 -10.45 10.49 6.59
C GLY A 222 -11.95 10.39 6.98
N ALA A 223 -12.86 10.91 6.16
CA ALA A 223 -14.29 10.99 6.47
C ALA A 223 -15.07 9.70 6.18
N ILE A 224 -14.55 8.81 5.33
CA ILE A 224 -15.13 7.50 5.05
C ILE A 224 -14.22 6.43 5.66
N ALA A 225 -14.82 5.38 6.23
CA ALA A 225 -14.11 4.27 6.87
C ALA A 225 -13.01 3.71 5.94
N GLY A 226 -11.81 4.25 6.06
CA GLY A 226 -10.65 3.86 5.28
C GLY A 226 -9.94 2.63 5.86
N PRO A 227 -8.91 2.11 5.20
CA PRO A 227 -8.13 0.94 5.62
C PRO A 227 -7.62 0.98 7.06
N LYS A 228 -7.31 2.15 7.63
CA LYS A 228 -6.87 2.29 9.02
C LYS A 228 -7.83 1.69 10.04
N VAL A 229 -9.14 1.74 9.75
CA VAL A 229 -10.16 1.16 10.61
C VAL A 229 -10.13 -0.36 10.61
N LEU A 230 -9.70 -0.96 9.48
CA LEU A 230 -9.66 -2.40 9.26
C LEU A 230 -8.29 -3.02 9.55
N GLU A 231 -7.22 -2.23 9.63
CA GLU A 231 -5.84 -2.72 9.85
C GLU A 231 -5.72 -3.68 11.05
N HIS A 232 -6.49 -3.42 12.11
CA HIS A 232 -6.44 -4.27 13.30
C HIS A 232 -7.22 -5.58 13.14
N ILE A 233 -8.21 -5.62 12.25
CA ILE A 233 -9.09 -6.76 12.03
C ILE A 233 -8.46 -7.75 11.05
N VAL A 234 -7.93 -7.28 9.93
CA VAL A 234 -7.40 -8.11 8.85
C VAL A 234 -6.02 -8.68 9.17
N ASP A 235 -5.64 -9.77 8.52
CA ASP A 235 -4.32 -10.40 8.68
C ASP A 235 -3.23 -9.71 7.87
N VAL A 236 -3.56 -9.26 6.65
CA VAL A 236 -2.66 -8.59 5.71
C VAL A 236 -3.31 -7.32 5.17
N VAL A 237 -2.53 -6.26 5.02
CA VAL A 237 -2.92 -5.02 4.34
C VAL A 237 -1.95 -4.76 3.20
N LEU A 238 -2.46 -4.81 1.99
CA LEU A 238 -1.78 -4.40 0.77
C LEU A 238 -2.33 -3.03 0.36
N GLN A 239 -1.46 -2.07 0.09
CA GLN A 239 -1.83 -0.73 -0.29
C GLN A 239 -1.26 -0.37 -1.65
N PHE A 240 -2.13 0.06 -2.56
CA PHE A 240 -1.72 0.71 -3.79
C PHE A 240 -1.32 2.15 -3.54
N GLU A 241 -0.17 2.53 -4.08
CA GLU A 241 0.39 3.87 -4.10
C GLU A 241 0.75 4.24 -5.54
N GLY A 242 0.81 5.54 -5.84
CA GLY A 242 1.20 6.08 -7.13
C GLY A 242 0.31 7.24 -7.57
N GLU A 243 0.76 7.98 -8.56
CA GLU A 243 -0.05 9.04 -9.16
C GLU A 243 -1.06 8.44 -10.14
N ASN A 244 -2.33 8.86 -10.06
CA ASN A 244 -3.39 8.37 -10.94
C ASN A 244 -3.12 8.64 -12.44
N ARG A 245 -2.22 9.55 -12.78
CA ARG A 245 -1.82 9.91 -14.14
C ARG A 245 -0.51 9.28 -14.60
N GLY A 246 0.30 8.74 -13.68
CA GLY A 246 1.56 8.06 -14.01
C GLY A 246 1.31 6.65 -14.56
N PRO A 247 2.25 6.07 -15.33
CA PRO A 247 2.12 4.72 -15.87
C PRO A 247 2.31 3.63 -14.80
N TYR A 248 2.98 3.93 -13.71
CA TYR A 248 3.35 2.94 -12.69
C TYR A 248 2.47 2.99 -11.47
N ARG A 249 2.29 1.81 -10.86
CA ARG A 249 1.59 1.60 -9.60
C ARG A 249 2.48 0.77 -8.69
N VAL A 250 2.59 1.17 -7.45
CA VAL A 250 3.30 0.41 -6.41
C VAL A 250 2.27 -0.25 -5.51
N LEU A 251 2.41 -1.53 -5.31
CA LEU A 251 1.65 -2.28 -4.31
C LEU A 251 2.59 -2.61 -3.15
N ARG A 252 2.25 -2.13 -1.97
CA ARG A 252 3.08 -2.24 -0.77
C ARG A 252 2.39 -3.07 0.30
N SER A 253 3.15 -3.89 1.01
CA SER A 253 2.68 -4.58 2.21
C SER A 253 2.81 -3.65 3.41
N ILE A 254 1.68 -3.13 3.93
CA ILE A 254 1.65 -2.27 5.13
C ILE A 254 1.60 -3.10 6.41
N LYS A 255 0.91 -4.25 6.35
CA LYS A 255 0.80 -5.21 7.43
C LYS A 255 0.79 -6.62 6.84
N ASN A 256 1.57 -7.52 7.44
CA ASN A 256 1.56 -8.93 7.06
C ASN A 256 1.90 -9.79 8.28
N ARG A 257 0.92 -10.57 8.78
CA ARG A 257 1.13 -11.50 9.90
C ARG A 257 1.91 -12.76 9.49
N PHE A 258 2.03 -13.01 8.19
CA PHE A 258 2.58 -14.25 7.64
C PHE A 258 3.89 -14.05 6.87
N GLY A 259 4.39 -12.82 6.81
CA GLY A 259 5.57 -12.47 6.06
C GLY A 259 6.10 -11.06 6.36
N SER A 260 7.06 -10.64 5.55
CA SER A 260 7.67 -9.31 5.67
C SER A 260 6.73 -8.20 5.21
N THR A 261 6.76 -7.06 5.90
CA THR A 261 6.14 -5.81 5.44
C THR A 261 7.10 -4.95 4.63
N ALA A 262 8.36 -5.40 4.50
CA ALA A 262 9.41 -4.70 3.77
C ALA A 262 9.44 -5.09 2.27
N GLU A 263 8.30 -5.49 1.71
CA GLU A 263 8.18 -5.90 0.32
C GLU A 263 7.24 -4.99 -0.45
N LEU A 264 7.60 -4.71 -1.71
CA LEU A 264 6.76 -3.98 -2.65
C LEU A 264 6.79 -4.65 -4.02
N ALA A 265 5.73 -4.44 -4.80
CA ALA A 265 5.65 -4.80 -6.21
C ALA A 265 5.34 -3.57 -7.05
N VAL A 266 5.98 -3.48 -8.22
CA VAL A 266 5.73 -2.42 -9.19
C VAL A 266 4.96 -3.00 -10.37
N PHE A 267 3.91 -2.31 -10.75
CA PHE A 267 3.09 -2.64 -11.91
C PHE A 267 3.05 -1.47 -12.89
N GLU A 268 3.01 -1.76 -14.15
CA GLU A 268 2.72 -0.81 -15.21
C GLU A 268 1.25 -0.89 -15.59
N MET A 269 0.56 0.24 -15.63
CA MET A 269 -0.82 0.32 -16.11
C MET A 269 -0.84 0.37 -17.63
N THR A 270 -1.40 -0.65 -18.25
CA THR A 270 -1.55 -0.75 -19.71
C THR A 270 -3.01 -0.81 -20.12
N GLY A 271 -3.31 -0.73 -21.42
CA GLY A 271 -4.66 -0.94 -21.95
C GLY A 271 -5.25 -2.33 -21.62
N ALA A 272 -4.38 -3.34 -21.49
CA ALA A 272 -4.73 -4.72 -21.14
C ALA A 272 -4.65 -5.01 -19.61
N GLY A 273 -4.52 -3.99 -18.77
CA GLY A 273 -4.48 -4.15 -17.33
C GLY A 273 -3.12 -3.84 -16.71
N LEU A 274 -2.88 -4.39 -15.52
CA LEU A 274 -1.64 -4.23 -14.77
C LEU A 274 -0.62 -5.29 -15.17
N ARG A 275 0.50 -4.85 -15.71
CA ARG A 275 1.65 -5.69 -16.04
C ARG A 275 2.66 -5.63 -14.90
N GLN A 276 3.07 -6.79 -14.36
CA GLN A 276 4.13 -6.82 -13.34
C GLN A 276 5.47 -6.40 -13.93
N VAL A 277 6.19 -5.59 -13.17
CA VAL A 277 7.53 -5.12 -13.50
C VAL A 277 8.54 -5.92 -12.68
N ALA A 278 9.19 -6.88 -13.31
CA ALA A 278 10.17 -7.74 -12.65
C ALA A 278 11.40 -6.94 -12.18
N ASN A 279 11.82 -5.96 -12.96
CA ASN A 279 12.95 -5.08 -12.62
C ASN A 279 12.55 -3.60 -12.72
N PRO A 280 12.07 -3.00 -11.61
CA PRO A 280 11.70 -1.59 -11.60
C PRO A 280 12.84 -0.65 -11.97
N SER A 281 14.09 -1.01 -11.65
CA SER A 281 15.25 -0.18 -11.95
C SER A 281 15.41 0.10 -13.45
N GLU A 282 15.12 -0.89 -14.32
CA GLU A 282 15.21 -0.69 -15.78
C GLU A 282 14.24 0.36 -16.33
N LEU A 283 13.13 0.58 -15.62
CA LEU A 283 12.11 1.56 -16.02
C LEU A 283 12.33 2.93 -15.36
N LEU A 284 13.00 2.94 -14.21
CA LEU A 284 13.23 4.14 -13.40
C LEU A 284 14.58 4.81 -13.69
N ILE A 285 15.42 4.16 -14.49
CA ILE A 285 16.65 4.71 -15.06
C ILE A 285 16.38 4.95 -16.54
N PRO A 286 16.03 6.17 -16.96
CA PRO A 286 15.85 6.47 -18.36
C PRO A 286 17.18 6.26 -19.11
N GLN A 287 17.10 5.71 -20.31
CA GLN A 287 18.25 5.67 -21.23
C GLN A 287 18.36 7.03 -21.89
N HIS A 288 19.16 7.91 -21.31
CA HIS A 288 19.51 9.18 -21.93
C HIS A 288 20.82 9.04 -22.72
N GLU A 289 20.93 9.80 -23.79
CA GLU A 289 22.25 10.07 -24.38
C GLU A 289 23.10 10.80 -23.33
N ASP A 290 24.43 10.57 -23.36
CA ASP A 290 25.37 11.23 -22.47
C ASP A 290 25.28 12.76 -22.62
N GLY A 291 25.39 13.48 -21.51
CA GLY A 291 25.56 14.94 -21.53
C GLY A 291 24.40 15.77 -20.96
N LEU A 292 23.37 15.18 -20.37
CA LEU A 292 22.32 15.94 -19.68
C LEU A 292 22.77 16.35 -18.27
N SER A 293 22.72 17.65 -18.00
CA SER A 293 22.93 18.16 -16.64
C SER A 293 21.64 18.07 -15.80
N GLY A 294 21.79 18.09 -14.49
CA GLY A 294 20.64 18.03 -13.55
C GLY A 294 20.13 16.65 -13.24
N THR A 295 20.83 15.59 -13.64
CA THR A 295 20.43 14.20 -13.37
C THR A 295 21.45 13.48 -12.48
N ALA A 296 20.97 12.59 -11.62
CA ALA A 296 21.80 11.69 -10.82
C ALA A 296 21.02 10.41 -10.49
N VAL A 297 21.68 9.27 -10.41
CA VAL A 297 21.03 8.00 -10.08
C VAL A 297 21.27 7.64 -8.62
N SER A 298 20.19 7.37 -7.89
CA SER A 298 20.23 6.90 -6.51
C SER A 298 20.07 5.38 -6.42
N ALA A 299 20.90 4.76 -5.59
CA ALA A 299 20.73 3.38 -5.17
C ALA A 299 19.93 3.36 -3.86
N MET A 300 18.61 3.17 -3.93
CA MET A 300 17.73 3.15 -2.78
C MET A 300 17.36 1.72 -2.34
N LEU A 301 16.84 1.63 -1.12
CA LEU A 301 16.17 0.46 -0.60
C LEU A 301 14.74 0.81 -0.25
N ASP A 302 13.81 0.03 -0.74
CA ASP A 302 12.46 0.05 -0.20
C ASP A 302 12.19 -1.33 0.42
N GLY A 303 12.08 -1.34 1.75
CA GLY A 303 12.10 -2.57 2.50
C GLY A 303 13.40 -3.36 2.31
N ASN A 304 13.29 -4.54 1.74
CA ASN A 304 14.44 -5.42 1.44
C ASN A 304 14.88 -5.38 -0.02
N ARG A 305 14.17 -4.67 -0.89
CA ARG A 305 14.46 -4.64 -2.32
C ARG A 305 15.31 -3.42 -2.68
N PRO A 306 16.55 -3.62 -3.15
CA PRO A 306 17.31 -2.53 -3.74
C PRO A 306 16.77 -2.23 -5.13
N PHE A 307 16.73 -0.97 -5.51
CA PHE A 307 16.50 -0.54 -6.88
C PHE A 307 17.11 0.84 -7.13
N MET A 308 17.34 1.10 -8.41
CA MET A 308 17.93 2.34 -8.87
C MET A 308 16.86 3.22 -9.48
N PHE A 309 16.96 4.53 -9.29
CA PHE A 309 16.08 5.48 -9.92
C PHE A 309 16.78 6.81 -10.16
N GLU A 310 16.33 7.52 -11.18
CA GLU A 310 16.87 8.82 -11.53
C GLU A 310 16.21 9.92 -10.70
N VAL A 311 17.07 10.82 -10.22
CA VAL A 311 16.71 12.09 -9.59
C VAL A 311 17.01 13.19 -10.60
N GLN A 312 16.01 14.01 -10.92
CA GLN A 312 16.11 15.13 -11.84
C GLN A 312 15.97 16.43 -11.06
N ALA A 313 16.87 17.38 -11.28
CA ALA A 313 16.82 18.72 -10.70
C ALA A 313 16.99 19.80 -11.78
N LEU A 314 16.22 20.87 -11.66
CA LEU A 314 16.39 22.08 -12.45
C LEU A 314 16.63 23.24 -11.51
N VAL A 315 17.76 23.91 -11.69
CA VAL A 315 18.16 25.10 -10.93
C VAL A 315 18.22 26.29 -11.87
N SER A 316 17.44 27.33 -11.60
CA SER A 316 17.41 28.55 -12.39
C SER A 316 17.49 29.81 -11.51
N SER A 317 17.73 30.96 -12.09
CA SER A 317 17.71 32.23 -11.34
C SER A 317 16.25 32.60 -11.02
N ALA A 318 15.98 32.98 -9.77
CA ALA A 318 14.65 33.41 -9.36
C ALA A 318 14.27 34.73 -10.04
N VAL A 319 13.24 34.72 -10.88
CA VAL A 319 12.79 35.88 -11.67
C VAL A 319 11.98 36.86 -10.83
N TYR A 320 11.24 36.36 -9.83
CA TYR A 320 10.26 37.12 -9.04
C TYR A 320 10.73 37.51 -7.63
N GLY A 321 12.03 37.52 -7.38
CA GLY A 321 12.61 37.94 -6.09
C GLY A 321 12.45 36.92 -4.92
N THR A 322 11.50 36.00 -5.00
CA THR A 322 11.36 34.91 -4.01
C THR A 322 11.63 33.56 -4.69
N ALA A 323 12.65 32.86 -4.22
CA ALA A 323 13.03 31.57 -4.77
C ALA A 323 11.92 30.52 -4.61
N GLN A 324 11.50 29.90 -5.71
CA GLN A 324 10.53 28.83 -5.72
C GLN A 324 11.22 27.48 -5.50
N ARG A 325 10.61 26.63 -4.69
CA ARG A 325 11.11 25.28 -4.41
C ARG A 325 9.96 24.29 -4.49
N SER A 326 10.05 23.37 -5.42
CA SER A 326 9.05 22.35 -5.67
C SER A 326 9.71 20.99 -5.82
N ALA A 327 9.04 19.95 -5.32
CA ALA A 327 9.50 18.58 -5.47
C ALA A 327 8.33 17.65 -5.74
N THR A 328 8.50 16.76 -6.72
CA THR A 328 7.61 15.64 -7.00
C THR A 328 8.28 14.36 -6.54
N GLY A 329 7.59 13.59 -5.69
CA GLY A 329 8.11 12.33 -5.17
C GLY A 329 9.12 12.45 -4.01
N PHE A 330 9.47 13.67 -3.57
CA PHE A 330 10.40 13.94 -2.48
C PHE A 330 9.83 14.98 -1.50
N ASP A 331 10.20 14.90 -0.21
CA ASP A 331 9.75 15.86 0.78
C ASP A 331 10.40 17.23 0.59
N VAL A 332 9.58 18.27 0.36
CA VAL A 332 10.05 19.65 0.12
C VAL A 332 10.81 20.21 1.34
N ARG A 333 10.45 19.81 2.57
CA ARG A 333 11.16 20.27 3.78
C ARG A 333 12.57 19.68 3.81
N ARG A 334 12.73 18.42 3.39
CA ARG A 334 14.04 17.78 3.28
C ARG A 334 14.86 18.43 2.16
N LEU A 335 14.26 18.72 1.00
CA LEU A 335 14.92 19.48 -0.06
C LEU A 335 15.44 20.82 0.46
N ASN A 336 14.60 21.59 1.14
CA ASN A 336 15.00 22.88 1.72
C ASN A 336 16.16 22.75 2.72
N MET A 337 16.18 21.70 3.51
CA MET A 337 17.28 21.39 4.42
C MET A 337 18.58 21.11 3.65
N LEU A 338 18.55 20.29 2.60
CA LEU A 338 19.71 19.98 1.77
C LEU A 338 20.27 21.24 1.08
N LEU A 339 19.38 22.11 0.55
CA LEU A 339 19.80 23.39 -0.05
C LEU A 339 20.46 24.30 0.97
N ALA A 340 19.95 24.38 2.20
CA ALA A 340 20.56 25.17 3.27
C ALA A 340 21.94 24.61 3.68
N VAL A 341 22.11 23.29 3.67
CA VAL A 341 23.41 22.65 3.92
C VAL A 341 24.40 22.96 2.81
N LEU A 342 23.99 22.86 1.53
CA LEU A 342 24.82 23.24 0.38
C LEU A 342 25.28 24.70 0.47
N GLU A 343 24.38 25.59 0.82
CA GLU A 343 24.69 27.01 0.95
C GLU A 343 25.65 27.29 2.12
N ARG A 344 25.34 26.77 3.29
CA ARG A 344 26.08 27.12 4.52
C ARG A 344 27.40 26.36 4.68
N ARG A 345 27.48 25.11 4.21
CA ARG A 345 28.63 24.22 4.44
C ARG A 345 29.53 24.08 3.23
N ALA A 346 29.00 24.25 2.03
CA ALA A 346 29.77 24.13 0.80
C ALA A 346 29.90 25.45 0.02
N GLY A 347 29.26 26.54 0.47
CA GLY A 347 29.42 27.88 -0.06
C GLY A 347 28.67 28.18 -1.37
N PHE A 348 27.68 27.30 -1.73
CA PHE A 348 26.88 27.52 -2.95
C PHE A 348 25.80 28.57 -2.73
N LYS A 349 25.63 29.47 -3.69
CA LYS A 349 24.62 30.54 -3.62
C LYS A 349 23.30 30.07 -4.22
N LEU A 350 22.48 29.40 -3.41
CA LEU A 350 21.19 28.80 -3.80
C LEU A 350 19.97 29.55 -3.25
N SER A 351 20.16 30.54 -2.37
CA SER A 351 19.09 31.33 -1.75
C SER A 351 18.24 32.10 -2.74
N GLN A 352 18.85 32.54 -3.87
CA GLN A 352 18.20 33.29 -4.95
C GLN A 352 17.96 32.43 -6.20
N LYS A 353 17.92 31.12 -6.06
CA LYS A 353 17.70 30.19 -7.16
C LYS A 353 16.40 29.44 -6.97
N ASP A 354 15.62 29.33 -8.03
CA ASP A 354 14.51 28.40 -8.12
C ASP A 354 15.06 26.98 -8.25
N VAL A 355 14.45 26.03 -7.51
CA VAL A 355 14.86 24.63 -7.54
C VAL A 355 13.62 23.75 -7.70
N PHE A 356 13.59 23.02 -8.79
CA PHE A 356 12.57 22.03 -9.10
C PHE A 356 13.21 20.64 -9.05
N LEU A 357 12.58 19.73 -8.31
CA LEU A 357 13.05 18.36 -8.14
C LEU A 357 11.96 17.38 -8.59
N ASN A 358 12.35 16.36 -9.34
CA ASN A 358 11.46 15.31 -9.79
C ASN A 358 12.10 13.93 -9.60
N MET A 359 11.37 13.00 -8.99
CA MET A 359 11.76 11.60 -8.91
C MET A 359 11.17 10.83 -10.09
N ALA A 360 12.00 10.12 -10.84
CA ALA A 360 11.55 9.34 -11.98
C ALA A 360 10.42 8.36 -11.59
N GLY A 361 9.43 8.21 -12.47
CA GLY A 361 8.28 7.33 -12.25
C GLY A 361 7.23 7.83 -11.25
N GLY A 362 7.36 9.05 -10.69
CA GLY A 362 6.40 9.61 -9.72
C GLY A 362 6.38 8.88 -8.37
N LEU A 363 7.43 8.12 -8.06
CA LEU A 363 7.53 7.37 -6.80
C LEU A 363 7.78 8.31 -5.62
N ARG A 364 7.10 8.05 -4.52
CA ARG A 364 7.37 8.74 -3.26
C ARG A 364 8.57 8.10 -2.57
N ILE A 365 9.68 8.86 -2.47
CA ILE A 365 10.94 8.41 -1.90
C ILE A 365 11.05 8.86 -0.44
N THR A 366 11.30 7.90 0.44
CA THR A 366 11.48 8.14 1.88
C THR A 366 12.84 7.67 2.39
N ASP A 367 13.63 6.97 1.56
CA ASP A 367 14.96 6.48 1.92
C ASP A 367 15.95 7.66 1.99
N PRO A 368 16.59 7.91 3.14
CA PRO A 368 17.59 8.99 3.28
C PRO A 368 18.84 8.78 2.40
N ALA A 369 19.09 7.57 1.91
CA ALA A 369 20.17 7.31 0.96
C ALA A 369 20.10 8.14 -0.32
N CYS A 370 18.91 8.64 -0.66
CA CYS A 370 18.65 9.47 -1.82
C CYS A 370 19.22 10.89 -1.70
N ASP A 371 19.51 11.38 -0.49
CA ASP A 371 20.00 12.75 -0.27
C ASP A 371 21.22 13.07 -1.12
N LEU A 372 22.16 12.11 -1.20
CA LEU A 372 23.40 12.32 -1.95
C LEU A 372 23.13 12.51 -3.45
N ALA A 373 22.21 11.73 -4.03
CA ALA A 373 21.81 11.90 -5.42
C ALA A 373 21.06 13.23 -5.65
N VAL A 374 20.19 13.64 -4.71
CA VAL A 374 19.52 14.95 -4.76
C VAL A 374 20.53 16.09 -4.77
N VAL A 375 21.52 16.05 -3.87
CA VAL A 375 22.60 17.04 -3.81
C VAL A 375 23.36 17.08 -5.14
N VAL A 376 23.72 15.92 -5.68
CA VAL A 376 24.45 15.82 -6.95
C VAL A 376 23.63 16.34 -8.12
N ALA A 377 22.34 15.99 -8.23
CA ALA A 377 21.46 16.49 -9.29
C ALA A 377 21.30 18.03 -9.24
N VAL A 378 21.12 18.59 -8.03
CA VAL A 378 21.07 20.05 -7.83
C VAL A 378 22.37 20.72 -8.25
N LEU A 379 23.53 20.19 -7.84
CA LEU A 379 24.83 20.74 -8.21
C LEU A 379 25.12 20.59 -9.70
N SER A 380 24.78 19.43 -10.29
CA SER A 380 24.88 19.16 -11.73
C SER A 380 24.11 20.22 -12.54
N SER A 381 22.84 20.47 -12.17
CA SER A 381 22.05 21.53 -12.82
C SER A 381 22.60 22.94 -12.56
N ASN A 382 23.09 23.21 -11.34
CA ASN A 382 23.61 24.55 -11.02
C ASN A 382 24.92 24.91 -11.77
N PHE A 383 25.72 23.86 -12.06
CA PHE A 383 26.98 24.02 -12.81
C PHE A 383 26.83 23.77 -14.31
N ASP A 384 25.69 23.33 -14.75
CA ASP A 384 25.45 22.80 -16.10
C ASP A 384 26.49 21.72 -16.48
N TYR A 385 26.72 20.79 -15.56
CA TYR A 385 27.72 19.73 -15.68
C TYR A 385 27.04 18.35 -15.63
N ALA A 386 27.16 17.58 -16.71
CA ALA A 386 26.59 16.24 -16.79
C ALA A 386 27.35 15.24 -15.91
N ILE A 387 26.60 14.48 -15.13
CA ILE A 387 27.14 13.34 -14.36
C ILE A 387 27.25 12.15 -15.29
N PRO A 388 28.38 11.40 -15.28
CA PRO A 388 28.49 10.19 -16.08
C PRO A 388 27.39 9.15 -15.75
N ASN A 389 26.84 8.53 -16.79
CA ASN A 389 25.73 7.58 -16.66
C ASN A 389 26.08 6.29 -15.92
N ASP A 390 27.40 6.02 -15.75
CA ASP A 390 27.92 4.84 -15.05
C ASP A 390 28.15 5.07 -13.55
N VAL A 391 27.67 6.20 -13.00
CA VAL A 391 27.87 6.60 -11.59
C VAL A 391 26.53 6.63 -10.86
N CYS A 392 26.50 6.11 -9.64
CA CYS A 392 25.36 6.19 -8.75
C CYS A 392 25.74 6.57 -7.31
N PHE A 393 24.73 6.88 -6.50
CA PHE A 393 24.92 7.50 -5.20
C PHE A 393 24.06 6.81 -4.13
N ALA A 394 24.62 6.63 -2.92
CA ALA A 394 23.90 6.15 -1.75
C ALA A 394 24.49 6.73 -0.47
N GLY A 395 23.85 7.76 0.10
CA GLY A 395 24.33 8.41 1.32
C GLY A 395 23.31 9.40 1.88
N GLU A 396 23.21 9.46 3.19
CA GLU A 396 22.44 10.48 3.89
C GLU A 396 23.32 11.71 4.12
N VAL A 397 22.76 12.90 3.94
CA VAL A 397 23.46 14.17 4.17
C VAL A 397 23.02 14.76 5.51
N GLY A 398 23.97 14.92 6.44
CA GLY A 398 23.75 15.54 7.73
C GLY A 398 23.81 17.07 7.69
N LEU A 399 23.33 17.73 8.73
CA LEU A 399 23.26 19.19 8.85
C LEU A 399 24.63 19.89 8.90
N SER A 400 25.69 19.16 9.26
CA SER A 400 27.07 19.66 9.23
C SER A 400 27.73 19.52 7.86
N GLY A 401 27.03 18.93 6.87
CA GLY A 401 27.56 18.65 5.53
C GLY A 401 28.31 17.32 5.44
N GLU A 402 28.30 16.52 6.51
CA GLU A 402 28.86 15.17 6.53
C GLU A 402 27.98 14.21 5.74
N ILE A 403 28.60 13.21 5.12
CA ILE A 403 27.90 12.11 4.45
C ILE A 403 27.85 10.91 5.40
N ARG A 404 26.66 10.51 5.79
CA ARG A 404 26.40 9.43 6.74
C ARG A 404 26.21 8.09 6.02
N PRO A 405 26.65 6.99 6.66
CA PRO A 405 26.41 5.66 6.11
C PRO A 405 24.91 5.32 6.15
N VAL A 406 24.47 4.58 5.14
CA VAL A 406 23.10 4.10 5.01
C VAL A 406 23.03 2.59 5.19
N SER A 407 21.84 2.11 5.55
CA SER A 407 21.63 0.67 5.78
C SER A 407 21.82 -0.12 4.49
N GLN A 408 22.29 -1.37 4.65
CA GLN A 408 22.42 -2.37 3.57
C GLN A 408 23.19 -1.86 2.33
N ALA A 409 24.26 -1.12 2.54
CA ALA A 409 25.08 -0.54 1.47
C ALA A 409 25.62 -1.60 0.49
N GLU A 410 25.89 -2.82 0.97
CA GLU A 410 26.33 -3.93 0.14
C GLU A 410 25.26 -4.32 -0.90
N ARG A 411 24.00 -4.48 -0.47
CA ARG A 411 22.89 -4.80 -1.41
C ARG A 411 22.69 -3.72 -2.46
N ARG A 412 22.82 -2.45 -2.07
CA ARG A 412 22.74 -1.30 -3.00
C ARG A 412 23.84 -1.37 -4.06
N ALA A 413 25.06 -1.66 -3.63
CA ALA A 413 26.20 -1.76 -4.53
C ALA A 413 26.12 -2.98 -5.46
N VAL A 414 25.64 -4.12 -4.96
CA VAL A 414 25.41 -5.33 -5.78
C VAL A 414 24.35 -5.07 -6.85
N GLU A 415 23.25 -4.40 -6.50
CA GLU A 415 22.21 -4.04 -7.49
C GLU A 415 22.73 -3.05 -8.52
N ALA A 416 23.49 -2.05 -8.10
CA ALA A 416 24.13 -1.10 -9.00
C ALA A 416 25.08 -1.80 -9.98
N ALA A 417 25.93 -2.73 -9.49
CA ALA A 417 26.82 -3.53 -10.33
C ALA A 417 26.05 -4.39 -11.34
N ARG A 418 24.96 -5.03 -10.89
CA ARG A 418 24.06 -5.85 -11.74
C ARG A 418 23.49 -5.07 -12.92
N LEU A 419 23.18 -3.77 -12.69
CA LEU A 419 22.64 -2.85 -13.70
C LEU A 419 23.71 -2.15 -14.54
N GLY A 420 25.00 -2.49 -14.34
CA GLY A 420 26.12 -2.02 -15.16
C GLY A 420 26.78 -0.73 -14.69
N PHE A 421 26.39 -0.17 -13.52
CA PHE A 421 27.10 0.97 -12.94
C PHE A 421 28.53 0.59 -12.60
N LYS A 422 29.47 1.50 -12.87
CA LYS A 422 30.90 1.29 -12.63
C LYS A 422 31.36 1.85 -11.28
N ARG A 423 30.70 2.92 -10.79
CA ARG A 423 31.08 3.58 -9.55
C ARG A 423 29.84 3.88 -8.69
N ILE A 424 29.97 3.62 -7.40
CA ILE A 424 28.98 4.02 -6.39
C ILE A 424 29.64 4.90 -5.35
N PHE A 425 29.09 6.09 -5.13
CA PHE A 425 29.52 7.01 -4.08
C PHE A 425 28.76 6.73 -2.80
N VAL A 426 29.52 6.51 -1.72
CA VAL A 426 28.98 6.19 -0.39
C VAL A 426 29.75 6.96 0.69
N SER A 427 29.21 6.99 1.92
CA SER A 427 29.91 7.56 3.07
C SER A 427 31.28 6.89 3.31
N SER A 428 32.26 7.68 3.72
CA SER A 428 33.56 7.16 4.17
C SER A 428 33.47 6.20 5.35
N TYR A 429 32.39 6.30 6.15
CA TYR A 429 32.13 5.45 7.30
C TYR A 429 31.35 4.18 6.95
N THR A 430 30.98 3.99 5.66
CA THR A 430 30.30 2.77 5.22
C THR A 430 31.21 1.57 5.37
N ARG A 431 30.72 0.51 6.04
CA ARG A 431 31.37 -0.77 6.17
C ARG A 431 30.70 -1.76 5.22
N PHE A 432 31.50 -2.60 4.59
CA PHE A 432 31.07 -3.71 3.76
C PHE A 432 31.61 -4.99 4.39
N ASP A 433 30.76 -5.96 4.61
CA ASP A 433 31.17 -7.28 5.10
C ASP A 433 31.95 -8.03 4.00
N ARG A 434 31.52 -7.83 2.75
CA ARG A 434 32.23 -8.29 1.54
C ARG A 434 32.33 -7.12 0.57
N LYS A 435 33.53 -6.98 -0.05
CA LYS A 435 33.71 -5.95 -1.08
C LYS A 435 32.81 -6.29 -2.27
N PRO A 436 31.93 -5.35 -2.73
CA PRO A 436 31.10 -5.59 -3.89
C PRO A 436 31.97 -5.84 -5.13
N GLU A 437 31.65 -6.87 -5.89
CA GLU A 437 32.32 -7.18 -7.15
C GLU A 437 31.69 -6.40 -8.32
N GLY A 438 32.47 -6.08 -9.33
CA GLY A 438 31.99 -5.44 -10.56
C GLY A 438 31.70 -3.93 -10.43
N ILE A 439 31.93 -3.30 -9.27
CA ILE A 439 31.72 -1.88 -9.05
C ILE A 439 32.81 -1.27 -8.16
N GLU A 440 33.27 -0.08 -8.52
CA GLU A 440 34.17 0.72 -7.69
C GLU A 440 33.38 1.46 -6.60
N VAL A 441 33.77 1.29 -5.34
CA VAL A 441 33.19 2.00 -4.21
C VAL A 441 34.02 3.25 -3.92
N VAL A 442 33.46 4.40 -4.21
CA VAL A 442 34.08 5.71 -3.93
C VAL A 442 33.58 6.22 -2.58
N LYS A 443 34.48 6.35 -1.62
CA LYS A 443 34.17 6.78 -0.26
C LYS A 443 34.35 8.29 -0.12
N VAL A 444 33.32 9.00 0.32
CA VAL A 444 33.33 10.45 0.54
C VAL A 444 32.89 10.79 1.97
N ALA A 445 33.58 11.74 2.60
CA ALA A 445 33.34 12.11 3.99
C ALA A 445 32.27 13.22 4.13
N ASP A 446 32.29 14.18 3.21
CA ASP A 446 31.47 15.39 3.23
C ASP A 446 31.20 15.91 1.81
N ILE A 447 30.37 16.95 1.71
CA ILE A 447 30.02 17.57 0.44
C ILE A 447 31.22 18.17 -0.29
N PRO A 448 32.16 18.91 0.35
CA PRO A 448 33.37 19.39 -0.34
C PRO A 448 34.19 18.27 -0.96
N ALA A 449 34.38 17.15 -0.28
CA ALA A 449 35.09 15.97 -0.81
C ALA A 449 34.35 15.36 -2.01
N LEU A 450 33.01 15.27 -1.95
CA LEU A 450 32.17 14.85 -3.07
C LEU A 450 32.36 15.74 -4.29
N VAL A 451 32.23 17.05 -4.12
CA VAL A 451 32.39 18.05 -5.20
C VAL A 451 33.76 17.93 -5.84
N LYS A 452 34.81 17.86 -5.03
CA LYS A 452 36.18 17.68 -5.53
C LYS A 452 36.39 16.38 -6.31
N SER A 453 35.66 15.31 -5.96
CA SER A 453 35.81 14.01 -6.62
C SER A 453 34.99 13.91 -7.92
N LEU A 454 33.88 14.64 -8.04
CA LEU A 454 32.90 14.45 -9.11
C LEU A 454 32.91 15.58 -10.15
N PHE A 455 33.15 16.84 -9.74
CA PHE A 455 33.09 18.04 -10.59
C PHE A 455 34.50 18.60 -10.86
N ARG A 456 35.39 17.76 -11.31
CA ARG A 456 36.75 18.14 -11.68
C ARG A 456 36.87 18.42 -13.17
#